data_78ea0f7ed3bbbed7953236c29bcc0985
#
_entry.id   78ea0f7ed3bbbed7953236c29bcc0985
#
_cell.length_a   1.000
_cell.length_b   1.000
_cell.length_c   1.000
_cell.angle_alpha   90.00
_cell.angle_beta   90.00
_cell.angle_gamma   90.00
#
_symmetry.space_group_name_H-M   'P 1'
#
loop_
_entity.id
_entity.type
_entity.pdbx_description
1 polymer ?
#
loop_
_entity_poly.entity_id
_entity_poly.type
_entity_poly.pdbx_seq_one_letter_code
_entity_poly.pdbx_strand_id
1 'polypeptide(L)'
;TAVTGIDVKAGKVVGVQTTRGRINTSKVLCAVAGFTPRVTDMVGIRTPLYIHPLQAMVSEPMKPWLDQIFVSGSLHIYISQSARGELVMGASLDPYEVQSTRSTLDFTETLSAHMLDMFPFLSHVKVNRQWSGMADMTPDFAPIMGITPVEGFYLDAGWGTWGFKATPVCGKTMAWTVANNQPHELITGFSLDRFRNYSLTGEKGAASVGH
;
A
#
# COMPACT_ATOMS: atom_id res chain seq x y z
N THR A 1 -3.14 -13.05 14.93
CA THR A 1 -3.27 -12.38 16.24
C THR A 1 -3.45 -10.89 15.99
N ALA A 2 -4.59 -10.32 16.40
CA ALA A 2 -4.86 -8.90 16.22
C ALA A 2 -4.18 -8.08 17.34
N VAL A 3 -3.63 -6.93 16.97
CA VAL A 3 -3.18 -5.90 17.92
C VAL A 3 -4.42 -5.11 18.37
N THR A 4 -4.58 -4.98 19.69
CA THR A 4 -5.72 -4.27 20.30
C THR A 4 -5.31 -2.99 21.03
N GLY A 5 -4.00 -2.80 21.24
CA GLY A 5 -3.45 -1.59 21.85
C GLY A 5 -1.92 -1.61 21.88
N ILE A 6 -1.33 -0.46 22.08
CA ILE A 6 0.12 -0.28 22.27
C ILE A 6 0.31 0.51 23.55
N ASP A 7 1.05 -0.05 24.49
CA ASP A 7 1.33 0.59 25.77
C ASP A 7 2.47 1.59 25.62
N VAL A 8 2.17 2.85 25.92
CA VAL A 8 3.15 3.96 25.94
C VAL A 8 3.25 4.51 27.36
N LYS A 9 4.46 4.64 27.89
CA LYS A 9 4.75 5.27 29.20
C LYS A 9 5.85 6.31 29.02
N ALA A 10 5.61 7.52 29.51
CA ALA A 10 6.55 8.64 29.39
C ALA A 10 7.09 8.84 27.94
N GLY A 11 6.21 8.70 26.93
CA GLY A 11 6.57 8.86 25.53
C GLY A 11 7.32 7.69 24.88
N LYS A 12 7.40 6.53 25.56
CA LYS A 12 8.14 5.36 25.08
C LYS A 12 7.23 4.13 25.01
N VAL A 13 7.41 3.30 23.99
CA VAL A 13 6.75 2.01 23.88
C VAL A 13 7.25 1.07 24.99
N VAL A 14 6.31 0.38 25.67
CA VAL A 14 6.62 -0.61 26.70
C VAL A 14 5.94 -1.96 26.47
N GLY A 15 5.06 -2.05 25.49
CA GLY A 15 4.41 -3.32 25.14
C GLY A 15 3.32 -3.18 24.11
N VAL A 16 2.82 -4.32 23.64
CA VAL A 16 1.72 -4.45 22.70
C VAL A 16 0.66 -5.37 23.28
N GLN A 17 -0.58 -4.91 23.28
CA GLN A 17 -1.75 -5.72 23.64
C GLN A 17 -2.25 -6.45 22.40
N THR A 18 -2.55 -7.72 22.55
CA THR A 18 -3.09 -8.54 21.46
C THR A 18 -4.25 -9.41 21.93
N THR A 19 -5.00 -9.95 20.98
CA THR A 19 -6.08 -10.92 21.27
C THR A 19 -5.58 -12.22 21.92
N ARG A 20 -4.26 -12.46 21.97
CA ARG A 20 -3.63 -13.64 22.58
C ARG A 20 -2.75 -13.31 23.79
N GLY A 21 -2.88 -12.11 24.30
CA GLY A 21 -2.11 -11.64 25.46
C GLY A 21 -1.16 -10.50 25.13
N ARG A 22 -0.46 -10.04 26.14
CA ARG A 22 0.46 -8.91 26.08
C ARG A 22 1.87 -9.36 25.68
N ILE A 23 2.52 -8.59 24.82
CA ILE A 23 3.93 -8.75 24.44
C ILE A 23 4.72 -7.58 25.04
N ASN A 24 5.72 -7.89 25.88
CA ASN A 24 6.63 -6.89 26.40
C ASN A 24 7.69 -6.55 25.35
N THR A 25 7.75 -5.31 24.92
CA THR A 25 8.75 -4.84 23.95
C THR A 25 8.92 -3.34 24.07
N SER A 26 10.12 -2.86 23.79
CA SER A 26 10.44 -1.44 23.69
C SER A 26 10.48 -0.94 22.24
N LYS A 27 10.26 -1.81 21.24
CA LYS A 27 10.32 -1.47 19.82
C LYS A 27 9.14 -2.09 19.07
N VAL A 28 8.42 -1.27 18.31
CA VAL A 28 7.29 -1.68 17.46
C VAL A 28 7.43 -1.02 16.10
N LEU A 29 7.45 -1.80 15.04
CA LEU A 29 7.36 -1.34 13.67
C LEU A 29 5.92 -1.50 13.17
N CYS A 30 5.28 -0.39 12.80
CA CYS A 30 3.98 -0.36 12.16
C CYS A 30 4.17 -0.42 10.64
N ALA A 31 3.84 -1.56 10.03
CA ALA A 31 3.91 -1.84 8.60
C ALA A 31 2.63 -2.56 8.16
N VAL A 32 1.47 -1.92 8.32
CA VAL A 32 0.14 -2.53 8.20
C VAL A 32 -0.73 -1.87 7.11
N ALA A 33 -0.10 -1.14 6.19
CA ALA A 33 -0.74 -0.51 5.02
C ALA A 33 -2.04 0.23 5.40
N GLY A 34 -3.17 -0.09 4.80
CA GLY A 34 -4.45 0.58 5.06
C GLY A 34 -4.96 0.55 6.51
N PHE A 35 -4.37 -0.27 7.39
CA PHE A 35 -4.68 -0.25 8.83
C PHE A 35 -3.77 0.68 9.64
N THR A 36 -2.80 1.32 9.01
CA THR A 36 -1.84 2.21 9.68
C THR A 36 -2.51 3.29 10.52
N PRO A 37 -3.53 4.05 10.06
CA PRO A 37 -4.18 5.05 10.89
C PRO A 37 -4.73 4.50 12.20
N ARG A 38 -5.33 3.31 12.17
CA ARG A 38 -5.87 2.67 13.40
C ARG A 38 -4.77 2.30 14.39
N VAL A 39 -3.61 1.86 13.90
CA VAL A 39 -2.50 1.46 14.78
C VAL A 39 -1.77 2.69 15.32
N THR A 40 -1.58 3.73 14.50
CA THR A 40 -0.95 4.97 14.95
C THR A 40 -1.81 5.75 15.94
N ASP A 41 -3.13 5.68 15.84
CA ASP A 41 -4.07 6.25 16.83
C ASP A 41 -3.88 5.62 18.23
N MET A 42 -3.48 4.34 18.33
CA MET A 42 -3.19 3.68 19.61
C MET A 42 -2.02 4.32 20.36
N VAL A 43 -1.16 5.05 19.69
CA VAL A 43 -0.02 5.77 20.27
C VAL A 43 -0.17 7.30 20.16
N GLY A 44 -1.35 7.81 19.78
CA GLY A 44 -1.65 9.22 19.67
C GLY A 44 -1.01 9.93 18.47
N ILE A 45 -0.61 9.18 17.45
CA ILE A 45 -0.02 9.74 16.20
C ILE A 45 -1.07 9.76 15.11
N ARG A 46 -1.31 10.94 14.53
CA ARG A 46 -2.12 11.07 13.31
C ARG A 46 -1.22 11.06 12.09
N THR A 47 -1.56 10.22 11.13
CA THR A 47 -0.89 10.11 9.84
C THR A 47 -1.77 10.70 8.74
N PRO A 48 -1.22 11.45 7.78
CA PRO A 48 -1.97 11.99 6.64
C PRO A 48 -2.13 10.91 5.56
N LEU A 49 -2.79 9.82 5.91
CA LEU A 49 -3.01 8.69 5.00
C LEU A 49 -4.47 8.66 4.55
N TYR A 50 -4.67 8.60 3.24
CA TYR A 50 -5.94 8.38 2.56
C TYR A 50 -6.02 6.92 2.14
N ILE A 51 -7.08 6.22 2.51
CA ILE A 51 -7.22 4.79 2.25
C ILE A 51 -8.20 4.59 1.10
N HIS A 52 -7.67 4.14 -0.04
CA HIS A 52 -8.46 3.88 -1.24
C HIS A 52 -8.51 2.39 -1.57
N PRO A 53 -9.64 1.87 -2.07
CA PRO A 53 -9.67 0.55 -2.64
C PRO A 53 -8.77 0.47 -3.88
N LEU A 54 -8.02 -0.62 -3.98
CA LEU A 54 -7.27 -0.98 -5.17
C LEU A 54 -7.69 -2.38 -5.58
N GLN A 55 -8.32 -2.48 -6.74
CA GLN A 55 -8.97 -3.71 -7.18
C GLN A 55 -8.21 -4.36 -8.34
N ALA A 56 -8.34 -5.66 -8.45
CA ALA A 56 -7.82 -6.44 -9.56
C ALA A 56 -8.75 -7.61 -9.87
N MET A 57 -8.65 -8.12 -11.10
CA MET A 57 -9.35 -9.32 -11.51
C MET A 57 -8.44 -10.28 -12.28
N VAL A 58 -8.84 -11.55 -12.33
CA VAL A 58 -8.13 -12.58 -13.05
C VAL A 58 -9.09 -13.36 -13.94
N SER A 59 -8.65 -13.63 -15.19
CA SER A 59 -9.42 -14.37 -16.17
C SER A 59 -9.30 -15.90 -16.01
N GLU A 60 -10.07 -16.64 -16.77
CA GLU A 60 -9.76 -18.01 -17.09
C GLU A 60 -8.41 -18.10 -17.86
N PRO A 61 -7.72 -19.26 -17.81
CA PRO A 61 -6.46 -19.42 -18.52
C PRO A 61 -6.68 -19.47 -20.03
N MET A 62 -5.78 -18.86 -20.78
CA MET A 62 -5.75 -18.89 -22.23
C MET A 62 -4.35 -19.20 -22.76
N LYS A 63 -4.21 -19.46 -24.06
CA LYS A 63 -2.91 -19.71 -24.67
C LYS A 63 -1.98 -18.50 -24.44
N PRO A 64 -0.68 -18.72 -24.23
CA PRO A 64 0.27 -17.62 -24.07
C PRO A 64 0.27 -16.70 -25.29
N TRP A 65 0.18 -15.39 -25.04
CA TRP A 65 0.24 -14.35 -26.08
C TRP A 65 0.87 -13.05 -25.56
N LEU A 66 0.98 -12.89 -24.23
CA LEU A 66 1.48 -11.65 -23.61
C LEU A 66 2.65 -11.99 -22.68
N ASP A 67 3.87 -11.76 -23.16
CA ASP A 67 5.10 -12.01 -22.40
C ASP A 67 5.49 -10.85 -21.47
N GLN A 68 4.99 -9.64 -21.75
CA GLN A 68 5.30 -8.44 -20.99
C GLN A 68 4.08 -8.00 -20.14
N ILE A 69 4.36 -7.18 -19.14
CA ILE A 69 3.31 -6.41 -18.48
C ILE A 69 3.00 -5.20 -19.35
N PHE A 70 1.77 -5.08 -19.79
CA PHE A 70 1.29 -3.90 -20.50
C PHE A 70 0.61 -2.93 -19.54
N VAL A 71 0.93 -1.64 -19.63
CA VAL A 71 0.33 -0.57 -18.83
C VAL A 71 -0.10 0.56 -19.75
N SER A 72 -1.35 0.97 -19.67
CA SER A 72 -1.87 2.15 -20.34
C SER A 72 -2.04 3.30 -19.35
N GLY A 73 -1.26 4.36 -19.50
CA GLY A 73 -1.38 5.56 -18.65
C GLY A 73 -2.63 6.38 -18.94
N SER A 74 -3.17 6.33 -20.17
CA SER A 74 -4.39 7.07 -20.53
C SER A 74 -5.68 6.38 -20.12
N LEU A 75 -5.70 5.06 -20.08
CA LEU A 75 -6.85 4.27 -19.62
C LEU A 75 -6.69 3.82 -18.15
N HIS A 76 -5.53 4.10 -17.56
CA HIS A 76 -5.19 3.72 -16.18
C HIS A 76 -5.40 2.24 -15.88
N ILE A 77 -4.96 1.38 -16.81
CA ILE A 77 -5.07 -0.08 -16.70
C ILE A 77 -3.72 -0.75 -16.84
N TYR A 78 -3.61 -1.93 -16.24
CA TYR A 78 -2.53 -2.86 -16.53
C TYR A 78 -3.05 -4.26 -16.79
N ILE A 79 -2.29 -5.02 -17.57
CA ILE A 79 -2.54 -6.43 -17.87
C ILE A 79 -1.22 -7.19 -17.94
N SER A 80 -1.22 -8.38 -17.38
CA SER A 80 -0.12 -9.35 -17.51
C SER A 80 -0.69 -10.75 -17.62
N GLN A 81 0.07 -11.66 -18.26
CA GLN A 81 -0.33 -13.07 -18.33
C GLN A 81 0.54 -13.91 -17.40
N SER A 82 -0.09 -14.75 -16.60
CA SER A 82 0.61 -15.68 -15.72
C SER A 82 1.22 -16.85 -16.50
N ALA A 83 2.18 -17.54 -15.90
CA ALA A 83 2.77 -18.76 -16.50
C ALA A 83 1.74 -19.89 -16.73
N ARG A 84 0.57 -19.84 -16.07
CA ARG A 84 -0.52 -20.79 -16.25
C ARG A 84 -1.54 -20.34 -17.30
N GLY A 85 -1.38 -19.11 -17.83
CA GLY A 85 -2.21 -18.55 -18.89
C GLY A 85 -3.29 -17.58 -18.43
N GLU A 86 -3.57 -17.42 -17.14
CA GLU A 86 -4.55 -16.43 -16.66
C GLU A 86 -4.04 -15.01 -16.90
N LEU A 87 -4.93 -14.10 -17.30
CA LEU A 87 -4.67 -12.67 -17.35
C LEU A 87 -4.95 -12.05 -15.99
N VAL A 88 -3.98 -11.36 -15.42
CA VAL A 88 -4.13 -10.52 -14.24
C VAL A 88 -4.28 -9.09 -14.69
N MET A 89 -5.39 -8.47 -14.34
CA MET A 89 -5.79 -7.15 -14.81
C MET A 89 -6.18 -6.26 -13.65
N GLY A 90 -5.83 -5.00 -13.74
CA GLY A 90 -6.21 -4.00 -12.75
C GLY A 90 -6.25 -2.61 -13.33
N ALA A 91 -6.70 -1.67 -12.53
CA ALA A 91 -6.89 -0.28 -12.90
C ALA A 91 -6.31 0.66 -11.82
N SER A 92 -6.61 1.94 -11.94
CA SER A 92 -6.36 2.96 -10.93
C SER A 92 -7.05 2.67 -9.61
N LEU A 93 -6.70 3.46 -8.61
CA LEU A 93 -7.43 3.52 -7.34
C LEU A 93 -8.89 3.96 -7.57
N ASP A 94 -9.79 3.42 -6.78
CA ASP A 94 -11.15 3.95 -6.74
C ASP A 94 -11.13 5.40 -6.21
N PRO A 95 -12.02 6.29 -6.72
CA PRO A 95 -11.96 7.73 -6.40
C PRO A 95 -12.47 8.08 -5.00
N TYR A 96 -12.89 7.12 -4.20
CA TYR A 96 -13.45 7.33 -2.87
C TYR A 96 -12.61 6.65 -1.78
N GLU A 97 -12.59 7.27 -0.61
CA GLU A 97 -11.91 6.72 0.56
C GLU A 97 -12.82 5.73 1.30
N VAL A 98 -12.34 4.52 1.47
CA VAL A 98 -13.02 3.52 2.31
C VAL A 98 -12.07 2.45 2.82
N GLN A 99 -12.23 2.07 4.07
CA GLN A 99 -11.52 0.92 4.65
C GLN A 99 -12.29 -0.37 4.38
N SER A 100 -12.29 -0.83 3.14
CA SER A 100 -12.97 -2.05 2.70
C SER A 100 -12.08 -2.87 1.76
N THR A 101 -12.21 -4.19 1.86
CA THR A 101 -11.60 -5.15 0.92
C THR A 101 -12.65 -5.80 0.02
N ARG A 102 -13.83 -5.21 -0.07
CA ARG A 102 -14.90 -5.68 -0.97
C ARG A 102 -14.69 -5.11 -2.35
N SER A 103 -14.81 -5.98 -3.35
CA SER A 103 -14.83 -5.59 -4.76
C SER A 103 -16.19 -5.03 -5.16
N THR A 104 -16.21 -4.21 -6.21
CA THR A 104 -17.42 -3.55 -6.73
C THR A 104 -17.71 -3.98 -8.16
N LEU A 105 -18.99 -3.88 -8.55
CA LEU A 105 -19.41 -4.13 -9.92
C LEU A 105 -18.91 -3.02 -10.85
N ASP A 106 -18.93 -1.77 -10.40
CA ASP A 106 -18.44 -0.60 -11.15
C ASP A 106 -17.00 -0.80 -11.63
N PHE A 107 -16.12 -1.35 -10.76
CA PHE A 107 -14.76 -1.71 -11.15
C PHE A 107 -14.74 -2.74 -12.27
N THR A 108 -15.56 -3.79 -12.16
CA THR A 108 -15.62 -4.86 -13.18
C THR A 108 -16.07 -4.31 -14.52
N GLU A 109 -17.10 -3.48 -14.53
CA GLU A 109 -17.66 -2.87 -15.75
C GLU A 109 -16.64 -1.94 -16.40
N THR A 110 -16.06 -1.01 -15.63
CA THR A 110 -15.09 -0.03 -16.14
C THR A 110 -13.84 -0.71 -16.66
N LEU A 111 -13.24 -1.62 -15.88
CA LEU A 111 -12.03 -2.32 -16.32
C LEU A 111 -12.31 -3.19 -17.55
N SER A 112 -13.44 -3.88 -17.60
CA SER A 112 -13.81 -4.70 -18.77
C SER A 112 -13.98 -3.85 -20.02
N ALA A 113 -14.64 -2.69 -19.92
CA ALA A 113 -14.78 -1.77 -21.04
C ALA A 113 -13.40 -1.32 -21.57
N HIS A 114 -12.51 -0.83 -20.70
CA HIS A 114 -11.17 -0.42 -21.09
C HIS A 114 -10.33 -1.58 -21.66
N MET A 115 -10.47 -2.79 -21.11
CA MET A 115 -9.79 -3.97 -21.65
C MET A 115 -10.28 -4.32 -23.04
N LEU A 116 -11.58 -4.19 -23.34
CA LEU A 116 -12.15 -4.44 -24.66
C LEU A 116 -11.81 -3.35 -25.68
N ASP A 117 -11.65 -2.12 -25.23
CA ASP A 117 -11.14 -1.03 -26.08
C ASP A 117 -9.71 -1.31 -26.55
N MET A 118 -8.86 -1.85 -25.67
CA MET A 118 -7.47 -2.17 -25.98
C MET A 118 -7.30 -3.53 -26.66
N PHE A 119 -8.07 -4.53 -26.25
CA PHE A 119 -7.94 -5.92 -26.66
C PHE A 119 -9.32 -6.50 -27.00
N PRO A 120 -9.95 -6.13 -28.13
CA PRO A 120 -11.31 -6.57 -28.48
C PRO A 120 -11.52 -8.10 -28.52
N PHE A 121 -10.44 -8.85 -28.80
CA PHE A 121 -10.48 -10.32 -28.83
C PHE A 121 -10.72 -10.97 -27.46
N LEU A 122 -10.60 -10.19 -26.35
CA LEU A 122 -10.90 -10.68 -25.01
C LEU A 122 -12.40 -10.75 -24.69
N SER A 123 -13.28 -10.35 -25.60
CA SER A 123 -14.74 -10.29 -25.40
C SER A 123 -15.39 -11.62 -24.97
N HIS A 124 -14.75 -12.75 -25.23
CA HIS A 124 -15.24 -14.08 -24.86
C HIS A 124 -14.57 -14.65 -23.61
N VAL A 125 -13.59 -13.95 -23.05
CA VAL A 125 -12.81 -14.43 -21.90
C VAL A 125 -13.59 -14.20 -20.61
N LYS A 126 -13.69 -15.24 -19.77
CA LYS A 126 -14.42 -15.17 -18.52
C LYS A 126 -13.54 -14.68 -17.39
N VAL A 127 -14.09 -13.86 -16.51
CA VAL A 127 -13.46 -13.45 -15.25
C VAL A 127 -13.72 -14.54 -14.21
N ASN A 128 -12.65 -15.10 -13.65
CA ASN A 128 -12.74 -16.13 -12.63
C ASN A 128 -12.83 -15.56 -11.22
N ARG A 129 -12.13 -14.46 -10.97
CA ARG A 129 -12.06 -13.85 -9.63
C ARG A 129 -11.76 -12.37 -9.72
N GLN A 130 -12.31 -11.65 -8.77
CA GLN A 130 -12.00 -10.26 -8.45
C GLN A 130 -11.64 -10.15 -6.97
N TRP A 131 -10.76 -9.23 -6.62
CA TRP A 131 -10.42 -8.92 -5.23
C TRP A 131 -10.07 -7.44 -5.08
N SER A 132 -10.10 -6.96 -3.85
CA SER A 132 -9.73 -5.60 -3.48
C SER A 132 -8.73 -5.61 -2.32
N GLY A 133 -7.79 -4.69 -2.35
CA GLY A 133 -6.91 -4.31 -1.26
C GLY A 133 -7.13 -2.86 -0.84
N MET A 134 -6.46 -2.45 0.22
CA MET A 134 -6.46 -1.07 0.69
C MET A 134 -5.10 -0.45 0.42
N ALA A 135 -5.06 0.51 -0.49
CA ALA A 135 -3.87 1.33 -0.74
C ALA A 135 -3.84 2.50 0.24
N ASP A 136 -2.74 2.67 0.91
CA ASP A 136 -2.47 3.75 1.87
C ASP A 136 -1.72 4.88 1.15
N MET A 137 -2.45 5.90 0.72
CA MET A 137 -1.91 7.01 -0.05
C MET A 137 -1.51 8.18 0.84
N THR A 138 -0.39 8.80 0.54
CA THR A 138 0.07 10.06 1.16
C THR A 138 -0.23 11.25 0.26
N PRO A 139 -0.30 12.48 0.77
CA PRO A 139 -0.53 13.68 -0.04
C PRO A 139 0.52 13.93 -1.12
N ASP A 140 1.75 13.44 -0.93
CA ASP A 140 2.87 13.61 -1.85
C ASP A 140 3.26 12.32 -2.58
N PHE A 141 2.43 11.26 -2.47
CA PHE A 141 2.64 9.96 -3.08
C PHE A 141 3.96 9.26 -2.72
N ALA A 142 4.64 9.71 -1.67
CA ALA A 142 5.86 9.11 -1.16
C ALA A 142 5.62 8.42 0.19
N PRO A 143 6.30 7.32 0.51
CA PRO A 143 6.06 6.59 1.76
C PRO A 143 6.43 7.38 3.00
N ILE A 144 5.93 6.95 4.15
CA ILE A 144 6.35 7.42 5.48
C ILE A 144 7.23 6.35 6.09
N MET A 145 8.50 6.65 6.32
CA MET A 145 9.46 5.70 6.85
C MET A 145 10.30 6.31 7.97
N GLY A 146 10.56 5.52 9.01
CA GLY A 146 11.53 5.87 10.04
C GLY A 146 10.96 5.98 11.45
N ILE A 147 11.61 6.84 12.24
CA ILE A 147 11.23 7.09 13.63
C ILE A 147 10.00 8.00 13.74
N THR A 148 9.37 7.96 14.89
CA THR A 148 8.21 8.82 15.23
C THR A 148 8.47 9.60 16.52
N PRO A 149 7.60 10.55 16.89
CA PRO A 149 7.67 11.25 18.18
C PRO A 149 7.55 10.32 19.41
N VAL A 150 7.02 9.11 19.24
CA VAL A 150 6.96 8.09 20.31
C VAL A 150 8.19 7.21 20.22
N GLU A 151 9.05 7.26 21.23
CA GLU A 151 10.28 6.48 21.26
C GLU A 151 10.00 4.98 21.20
N GLY A 152 10.67 4.29 20.27
CA GLY A 152 10.47 2.87 20.02
C GLY A 152 9.28 2.54 19.11
N PHE A 153 8.54 3.53 18.62
CA PHE A 153 7.51 3.30 17.60
C PHE A 153 8.00 3.79 16.23
N TYR A 154 8.03 2.90 15.26
CA TYR A 154 8.55 3.14 13.92
C TYR A 154 7.43 2.99 12.88
N LEU A 155 7.51 3.73 11.78
CA LEU A 155 6.56 3.65 10.67
C LEU A 155 7.24 3.15 9.39
N ASP A 156 6.53 2.32 8.64
CA ASP A 156 6.79 1.94 7.26
C ASP A 156 5.43 1.80 6.56
N ALA A 157 4.93 2.89 5.97
CA ALA A 157 3.56 3.01 5.49
C ALA A 157 3.46 4.04 4.35
N GLY A 158 2.27 4.22 3.78
CA GLY A 158 2.03 5.19 2.73
C GLY A 158 2.63 4.80 1.38
N TRP A 159 2.76 3.51 1.13
CA TRP A 159 3.37 2.98 -0.10
C TRP A 159 2.45 3.02 -1.31
N GLY A 160 1.16 3.22 -1.09
CA GLY A 160 0.18 3.28 -2.15
C GLY A 160 0.25 2.06 -3.07
N THR A 161 0.65 2.28 -4.33
CA THR A 161 0.76 1.22 -5.34
C THR A 161 2.19 0.72 -5.56
N TRP A 162 3.20 1.23 -4.83
CA TRP A 162 4.63 1.00 -5.09
C TRP A 162 5.30 -0.04 -4.18
N GLY A 163 4.67 -0.41 -3.09
CA GLY A 163 5.30 -1.12 -1.98
C GLY A 163 5.99 -2.43 -2.35
N PHE A 164 5.44 -3.20 -3.29
CA PHE A 164 5.98 -4.51 -3.64
C PHE A 164 7.42 -4.44 -4.17
N LYS A 165 7.69 -3.53 -5.12
CA LYS A 165 9.03 -3.37 -5.70
C LYS A 165 10.05 -2.84 -4.69
N ALA A 166 9.61 -2.01 -3.77
CA ALA A 166 10.47 -1.38 -2.79
C ALA A 166 10.83 -2.30 -1.61
N THR A 167 10.09 -3.39 -1.38
CA THR A 167 10.22 -4.29 -0.22
C THR A 167 11.67 -4.63 0.18
N PRO A 168 12.60 -5.01 -0.73
CA PRO A 168 13.95 -5.37 -0.31
C PRO A 168 14.74 -4.22 0.31
N VAL A 169 14.65 -3.04 -0.30
CA VAL A 169 15.35 -1.84 0.17
C VAL A 169 14.71 -1.28 1.43
N CYS A 170 13.38 -1.25 1.49
CA CYS A 170 12.65 -0.80 2.69
C CYS A 170 12.94 -1.68 3.88
N GLY A 171 12.86 -2.99 3.71
CA GLY A 171 13.15 -3.93 4.79
C GLY A 171 14.55 -3.75 5.34
N LYS A 172 15.56 -3.57 4.45
CA LYS A 172 16.95 -3.34 4.86
C LYS A 172 17.14 -2.02 5.62
N THR A 173 16.61 -0.92 5.08
CA THR A 173 16.76 0.41 5.68
C THR A 173 15.97 0.54 6.99
N MET A 174 14.78 -0.05 7.07
CA MET A 174 13.98 -0.08 8.29
C MET A 174 14.59 -0.98 9.35
N ALA A 175 15.15 -2.15 9.00
CA ALA A 175 15.87 -2.99 9.94
C ALA A 175 17.05 -2.25 10.58
N TRP A 176 17.84 -1.53 9.78
CA TRP A 176 18.91 -0.69 10.27
C TRP A 176 18.40 0.44 11.18
N THR A 177 17.31 1.11 10.78
CA THR A 177 16.68 2.20 11.54
C THR A 177 16.19 1.72 12.90
N VAL A 178 15.51 0.58 12.96
CA VAL A 178 15.02 -0.02 14.22
C VAL A 178 16.20 -0.46 15.11
N ALA A 179 17.26 -1.03 14.54
CA ALA A 179 18.43 -1.45 15.29
C ALA A 179 19.14 -0.26 15.96
N ASN A 180 19.37 0.82 15.22
CA ASN A 180 20.17 1.95 15.63
C ASN A 180 19.36 3.09 16.25
N ASN A 181 18.03 3.03 16.23
CA ASN A 181 17.13 4.09 16.70
C ASN A 181 17.40 5.47 16.03
N GLN A 182 17.77 5.44 14.77
CA GLN A 182 18.04 6.59 13.92
C GLN A 182 17.55 6.33 12.50
N PRO A 183 17.08 7.34 11.75
CA PRO A 183 16.71 7.15 10.34
C PRO A 183 17.96 6.75 9.53
N HIS A 184 17.84 5.73 8.69
CA HIS A 184 18.87 5.42 7.71
C HIS A 184 18.99 6.57 6.70
N GLU A 185 20.18 6.87 6.20
CA GLU A 185 20.44 7.99 5.29
C GLU A 185 19.52 8.04 4.07
N LEU A 186 19.21 6.87 3.47
CA LEU A 186 18.37 6.76 2.28
C LEU A 186 16.88 7.06 2.54
N ILE A 187 16.43 7.10 3.79
CA ILE A 187 15.02 7.31 4.11
C ILE A 187 14.74 8.59 4.88
N THR A 188 15.76 9.45 5.07
CA THR A 188 15.60 10.72 5.81
C THR A 188 14.54 11.65 5.21
N GLY A 189 14.40 11.65 3.87
CA GLY A 189 13.37 12.42 3.16
C GLY A 189 11.94 11.91 3.36
N PHE A 190 11.76 10.68 3.86
CA PHE A 190 10.45 10.05 4.04
C PHE A 190 9.90 10.17 5.47
N SER A 191 10.45 11.08 6.27
CA SER A 191 9.99 11.30 7.65
C SER A 191 8.53 11.77 7.72
N LEU A 192 7.84 11.41 8.80
CA LEU A 192 6.48 11.90 9.06
C LEU A 192 6.46 13.45 9.22
N ASP A 193 7.53 14.04 9.73
CA ASP A 193 7.62 15.49 9.97
C ASP A 193 7.63 16.32 8.69
N ARG A 194 7.91 15.72 7.51
CA ARG A 194 7.88 16.45 6.23
C ARG A 194 6.54 17.10 5.92
N PHE A 195 5.44 16.52 6.41
CA PHE A 195 4.09 17.08 6.25
C PHE A 195 3.85 18.29 7.16
N ARG A 196 4.50 18.34 8.33
CA ARG A 196 4.42 19.48 9.25
C ARG A 196 5.30 20.64 8.79
N ASN A 197 6.42 20.34 8.18
CA ASN A 197 7.42 21.30 7.73
C ASN A 197 7.25 21.70 6.26
N TYR A 198 6.22 21.17 5.58
CA TYR A 198 5.98 21.39 4.14
C TYR A 198 7.16 21.02 3.23
N SER A 199 8.00 20.07 3.67
CA SER A 199 9.15 19.55 2.92
C SER A 199 8.77 18.30 2.13
N LEU A 200 7.72 18.41 1.32
CA LEU A 200 7.15 17.28 0.58
C LEU A 200 8.13 16.71 -0.44
N THR A 201 8.09 15.39 -0.59
CA THR A 201 8.98 14.64 -1.50
C THR A 201 8.36 14.60 -2.88
N GLY A 202 7.97 15.42 -3.59
CA GLY A 202 7.26 15.38 -4.88
C GLY A 202 7.57 14.14 -5.73
N GLU A 203 6.74 13.13 -5.64
CA GLU A 203 6.83 11.95 -6.48
C GLU A 203 6.22 12.23 -7.86
N LYS A 204 7.04 12.13 -8.91
CA LYS A 204 6.61 12.31 -10.30
C LYS A 204 6.53 11.00 -11.08
N GLY A 205 6.52 9.89 -10.37
CA GLY A 205 6.47 8.56 -10.97
C GLY A 205 5.09 8.16 -11.48
N ALA A 206 4.96 6.94 -11.96
CA ALA A 206 3.73 6.40 -12.53
C ALA A 206 2.53 6.37 -11.54
N ALA A 207 2.75 6.49 -10.23
CA ALA A 207 1.67 6.61 -9.25
C ALA A 207 0.92 7.94 -9.35
N SER A 208 1.56 9.00 -9.83
CA SER A 208 0.93 10.30 -10.05
C SER A 208 0.14 10.38 -11.36
N VAL A 209 0.20 9.37 -12.21
CA VAL A 209 -0.48 9.31 -13.52
C VAL A 209 -1.93 8.83 -13.39
N GLY A 210 -2.34 8.38 -12.21
CA GLY A 210 -3.68 7.85 -11.93
C GLY A 210 -4.63 8.82 -11.21
N HIS A 211 -4.32 10.11 -11.16
CA HIS A 211 -5.11 11.11 -10.42
C HIS A 211 -5.46 12.30 -11.28
#